data_6ff8be5d12a5f1c53d075ca535b66b90
#
_entry.id   6ff8be5d12a5f1c53d075ca535b66b90
#
_cell.length_a   1.000
_cell.length_b   1.000
_cell.length_c   1.000
_cell.angle_alpha   90.00
_cell.angle_beta   90.00
_cell.angle_gamma   90.00
#
_symmetry.space_group_name_H-M   'P 1'
#
loop_
_entity.id
_entity.type
_entity.pdbx_description
1 polymer ?
#
loop_
_entity_poly.entity_id
_entity_poly.type
_entity_poly.pdbx_seq_one_letter_code
_entity_poly.pdbx_strand_id
1 'polypeptide(L)'
;MISTRQLKILQSLLGKRFNGREERIAFLSDFAQRELSSSKELTEGEFFELLDWLKYNYAKEAQFDSYNTQHLSLLAKCHELGWVREDNPKIPDLGRLGKFLLSKRCPIQKPLKEMTTNEVSKVIGALSGIIEKRCEKTSPSPLQRGNECKHERQILRTIDGYCTVQITAVFCQDCGKQLTEEEWEA
;
A
#
# COMPACT_ATOMS: atom_id res chain seq x y z
N MET A 1 -10.99 3.62 -17.46
CA MET A 1 -12.09 2.61 -17.39
C MET A 1 -11.97 1.79 -16.12
N ILE A 2 -13.08 1.56 -15.44
CA ILE A 2 -13.19 0.75 -14.21
C ILE A 2 -13.24 -0.76 -14.53
N SER A 3 -12.87 -1.59 -13.54
CA SER A 3 -12.90 -3.06 -13.67
C SER A 3 -14.33 -3.60 -13.54
N THR A 4 -14.52 -4.85 -13.95
CA THR A 4 -15.84 -5.54 -13.82
C THR A 4 -16.29 -5.61 -12.36
N ARG A 5 -15.36 -5.80 -11.41
CA ARG A 5 -15.69 -5.82 -9.98
C ARG A 5 -16.08 -4.43 -9.47
N GLN A 6 -15.31 -3.41 -9.80
CA GLN A 6 -15.63 -2.02 -9.46
C GLN A 6 -17.01 -1.63 -9.99
N LEU A 7 -17.31 -2.03 -11.24
CA LEU A 7 -18.63 -1.80 -11.84
C LEU A 7 -19.77 -2.49 -11.06
N LYS A 8 -19.58 -3.73 -10.62
CA LYS A 8 -20.60 -4.46 -9.81
C LYS A 8 -20.86 -3.75 -8.48
N ILE A 9 -19.82 -3.29 -7.79
CA ILE A 9 -19.95 -2.56 -6.53
C ILE A 9 -20.73 -1.26 -6.77
N LEU A 10 -20.33 -0.50 -7.79
CA LEU A 10 -21.00 0.75 -8.14
C LEU A 10 -22.48 0.55 -8.47
N GLN A 11 -22.79 -0.44 -9.30
CA GLN A 11 -24.17 -0.75 -9.66
C GLN A 11 -25.01 -1.16 -8.45
N SER A 12 -24.44 -1.92 -7.52
CA SER A 12 -25.13 -2.31 -6.27
C SER A 12 -25.40 -1.11 -5.38
N LEU A 13 -24.47 -0.15 -5.30
CA LEU A 13 -24.65 1.06 -4.48
C LEU A 13 -25.66 2.03 -5.11
N LEU A 14 -25.53 2.29 -6.40
CA LEU A 14 -26.42 3.20 -7.11
C LEU A 14 -27.84 2.61 -7.27
N GLY A 15 -27.95 1.29 -7.43
CA GLY A 15 -29.26 0.62 -7.51
C GLY A 15 -30.09 0.71 -6.22
N LYS A 16 -29.46 1.02 -5.08
CA LYS A 16 -30.19 1.30 -3.83
C LYS A 16 -30.71 2.74 -3.74
N ARG A 17 -30.21 3.65 -4.57
CA ARG A 17 -30.54 5.09 -4.53
C ARG A 17 -31.38 5.53 -5.72
N PHE A 18 -31.18 4.90 -6.86
CA PHE A 18 -31.81 5.27 -8.14
C PHE A 18 -32.51 4.07 -8.74
N ASN A 19 -33.76 4.23 -9.11
CA ASN A 19 -34.57 3.14 -9.66
C ASN A 19 -34.31 2.89 -11.15
N GLY A 20 -33.89 3.91 -11.89
CA GLY A 20 -33.68 3.83 -13.34
C GLY A 20 -32.21 3.82 -13.77
N ARG A 21 -31.94 3.28 -14.97
CA ARG A 21 -30.63 3.39 -15.60
C ARG A 21 -30.30 4.84 -15.97
N GLU A 22 -31.29 5.54 -16.51
CA GLU A 22 -31.13 6.92 -16.98
C GLU A 22 -30.77 7.86 -15.85
N GLU A 23 -31.49 7.76 -14.71
CA GLU A 23 -31.17 8.54 -13.50
C GLU A 23 -29.75 8.30 -13.00
N ARG A 24 -29.30 7.03 -13.04
CA ARG A 24 -27.92 6.66 -12.64
C ARG A 24 -26.89 7.29 -13.56
N ILE A 25 -27.13 7.24 -14.86
CA ILE A 25 -26.20 7.83 -15.85
C ILE A 25 -26.20 9.34 -15.75
N ALA A 26 -27.35 9.99 -15.61
CA ALA A 26 -27.45 11.43 -15.40
C ALA A 26 -26.67 11.87 -14.15
N PHE A 27 -26.86 11.18 -13.02
CA PHE A 27 -26.11 11.43 -11.80
C PHE A 27 -24.58 11.26 -11.99
N LEU A 28 -24.16 10.19 -12.68
CA LEU A 28 -22.73 9.95 -12.93
C LEU A 28 -22.14 11.00 -13.88
N SER A 29 -22.89 11.47 -14.86
CA SER A 29 -22.46 12.53 -15.79
C SER A 29 -22.28 13.86 -15.06
N ASP A 30 -23.21 14.21 -14.17
CA ASP A 30 -23.11 15.39 -13.33
C ASP A 30 -21.92 15.31 -12.37
N PHE A 31 -21.71 14.15 -11.71
CA PHE A 31 -20.58 13.92 -10.84
C PHE A 31 -19.24 14.03 -11.57
N ALA A 32 -19.12 13.42 -12.74
CA ALA A 32 -17.90 13.44 -13.56
C ALA A 32 -17.70 14.74 -14.35
N GLN A 33 -18.65 15.69 -14.30
CA GLN A 33 -18.65 16.95 -15.05
C GLN A 33 -18.48 16.76 -16.57
N ARG A 34 -19.02 15.65 -17.10
CA ARG A 34 -19.00 15.30 -18.54
C ARG A 34 -20.11 14.31 -18.87
N GLU A 35 -20.55 14.31 -20.11
CA GLU A 35 -21.54 13.32 -20.56
C GLU A 35 -20.95 11.90 -20.54
N LEU A 36 -21.72 10.99 -19.94
CA LEU A 36 -21.41 9.58 -19.90
C LEU A 36 -22.58 8.80 -20.52
N SER A 37 -22.26 7.84 -21.38
CA SER A 37 -23.25 6.91 -21.92
C SER A 37 -23.29 5.60 -21.10
N SER A 38 -22.25 5.34 -20.31
CA SER A 38 -22.12 4.15 -19.50
C SER A 38 -21.26 4.37 -18.25
N SER A 39 -21.63 3.71 -17.15
CA SER A 39 -20.82 3.68 -15.93
C SER A 39 -19.42 3.09 -16.15
N LYS A 40 -19.15 2.38 -17.25
CA LYS A 40 -17.84 1.83 -17.60
C LYS A 40 -16.82 2.92 -18.00
N GLU A 41 -17.30 4.08 -18.40
CA GLU A 41 -16.46 5.20 -18.86
C GLU A 41 -15.80 5.95 -17.71
N LEU A 42 -16.23 5.70 -16.48
CA LEU A 42 -15.58 6.27 -15.30
C LEU A 42 -14.10 5.88 -15.24
N THR A 43 -13.28 6.83 -14.86
CA THR A 43 -11.90 6.58 -14.50
C THR A 43 -11.82 5.92 -13.12
N GLU A 44 -10.67 5.36 -12.79
CA GLU A 44 -10.46 4.77 -11.47
C GLU A 44 -10.47 5.84 -10.36
N GLY A 45 -9.96 7.04 -10.65
CA GLY A 45 -10.01 8.18 -9.73
C GLY A 45 -11.45 8.56 -9.38
N GLU A 46 -12.26 8.86 -10.42
CA GLU A 46 -13.69 9.18 -10.26
C GLU A 46 -14.46 8.08 -9.51
N PHE A 47 -14.12 6.82 -9.77
CA PHE A 47 -14.71 5.70 -9.04
C PHE A 47 -14.42 5.74 -7.53
N PHE A 48 -13.16 5.97 -7.13
CA PHE A 48 -12.82 6.06 -5.70
C PHE A 48 -13.38 7.32 -5.04
N GLU A 49 -13.37 8.46 -5.71
CA GLU A 49 -13.99 9.68 -5.23
C GLU A 49 -15.51 9.50 -5.00
N LEU A 50 -16.18 8.82 -5.93
CA LEU A 50 -17.59 8.50 -5.81
C LEU A 50 -17.86 7.53 -4.65
N LEU A 51 -17.01 6.52 -4.44
CA LEU A 51 -17.11 5.61 -3.30
C LEU A 51 -16.90 6.33 -1.97
N ASP A 52 -15.93 7.26 -1.91
CA ASP A 52 -15.67 8.08 -0.73
C ASP A 52 -16.88 8.99 -0.44
N TRP A 53 -17.48 9.61 -1.48
CA TRP A 53 -18.73 10.38 -1.35
C TRP A 53 -19.90 9.52 -0.88
N LEU A 54 -20.01 8.29 -1.36
CA LEU A 54 -21.02 7.30 -0.94
C LEU A 54 -20.73 6.70 0.44
N LYS A 55 -19.63 7.07 1.09
CA LYS A 55 -19.16 6.53 2.39
C LYS A 55 -19.04 5.01 2.37
N TYR A 56 -18.45 4.49 1.29
CA TYR A 56 -18.25 3.05 1.15
C TYR A 56 -17.29 2.51 2.20
N ASN A 57 -17.66 1.42 2.86
CA ASN A 57 -16.82 0.78 3.85
C ASN A 57 -15.82 -0.18 3.17
N TYR A 58 -14.65 0.32 2.82
CA TYR A 58 -13.57 -0.46 2.20
C TYR A 58 -13.07 -1.62 3.07
N ALA A 59 -13.18 -1.51 4.41
CA ALA A 59 -12.74 -2.58 5.32
C ALA A 59 -13.48 -3.91 5.08
N LYS A 60 -14.65 -3.89 4.44
CA LYS A 60 -15.36 -5.11 4.02
C LYS A 60 -14.56 -5.95 3.04
N GLU A 61 -13.81 -5.30 2.14
CA GLU A 61 -12.98 -5.99 1.16
C GLU A 61 -11.73 -6.65 1.80
N ALA A 62 -11.26 -6.08 2.90
CA ALA A 62 -10.08 -6.52 3.64
C ALA A 62 -10.42 -7.37 4.88
N GLN A 63 -11.64 -7.90 4.98
CA GLN A 63 -11.97 -8.82 6.07
C GLN A 63 -11.06 -10.04 6.00
N PHE A 64 -10.37 -10.32 7.10
CA PHE A 64 -9.41 -11.41 7.19
C PHE A 64 -9.90 -12.51 8.17
N ASP A 65 -9.28 -13.68 8.03
CA ASP A 65 -9.41 -14.78 8.97
C ASP A 65 -8.16 -14.80 9.85
N SER A 66 -8.35 -14.68 11.17
CA SER A 66 -7.26 -14.67 12.16
C SER A 66 -6.52 -16.01 12.27
N TYR A 67 -7.11 -17.10 11.80
CA TYR A 67 -6.48 -18.41 11.77
C TYR A 67 -5.70 -18.68 10.47
N ASN A 68 -5.83 -17.81 9.49
CA ASN A 68 -5.12 -17.94 8.22
C ASN A 68 -3.77 -17.20 8.29
N THR A 69 -2.68 -17.96 8.34
CA THR A 69 -1.30 -17.43 8.44
C THR A 69 -0.93 -16.50 7.29
N GLN A 70 -1.47 -16.74 6.08
CA GLN A 70 -1.23 -15.85 4.93
C GLN A 70 -1.94 -14.51 5.07
N HIS A 71 -3.16 -14.49 5.63
CA HIS A 71 -3.83 -13.24 5.94
C HIS A 71 -3.02 -12.45 6.99
N LEU A 72 -2.47 -13.11 7.99
CA LEU A 72 -1.60 -12.46 8.98
C LEU A 72 -0.31 -11.92 8.35
N SER A 73 0.31 -12.68 7.44
CA SER A 73 1.48 -12.22 6.68
C SER A 73 1.16 -10.98 5.82
N LEU A 74 -0.01 -10.94 5.21
CA LEU A 74 -0.46 -9.78 4.44
C LEU A 74 -0.66 -8.55 5.34
N LEU A 75 -1.23 -8.73 6.54
CA LEU A 75 -1.37 -7.64 7.52
C LEU A 75 -0.01 -7.14 8.02
N ALA A 76 0.98 -8.02 8.18
CA ALA A 76 2.36 -7.61 8.50
C ALA A 76 2.93 -6.69 7.41
N LYS A 77 2.68 -6.98 6.12
CA LYS A 77 3.07 -6.08 5.02
C LYS A 77 2.37 -4.72 5.07
N CYS A 78 1.13 -4.66 5.58
CA CYS A 78 0.47 -3.37 5.83
C CYS A 78 1.22 -2.55 6.88
N HIS A 79 1.73 -3.17 7.95
CA HIS A 79 2.58 -2.48 8.94
C HIS A 79 3.87 -1.97 8.33
N GLU A 80 4.58 -2.78 7.53
CA GLU A 80 5.80 -2.36 6.82
C GLU A 80 5.54 -1.16 5.89
N LEU A 81 4.35 -1.08 5.29
CA LEU A 81 3.92 0.05 4.46
C LEU A 81 3.48 1.29 5.26
N GLY A 82 3.37 1.19 6.57
CA GLY A 82 2.77 2.22 7.41
C GLY A 82 1.28 2.39 7.16
N TRP A 83 0.60 1.34 6.70
CA TRP A 83 -0.86 1.31 6.58
C TRP A 83 -1.47 0.85 7.90
N VAL A 84 -1.38 1.74 8.86
CA VAL A 84 -1.87 1.54 10.23
C VAL A 84 -2.90 2.61 10.58
N ARG A 85 -3.73 2.34 11.56
CA ARG A 85 -4.72 3.30 12.03
C ARG A 85 -4.04 4.46 12.75
N GLU A 86 -4.55 5.67 12.54
CA GLU A 86 -4.02 6.88 13.17
C GLU A 86 -4.19 6.86 14.69
N ASP A 87 -5.31 6.33 15.17
CA ASP A 87 -5.63 6.20 16.59
C ASP A 87 -4.86 5.08 17.28
N ASN A 88 -4.42 4.04 16.53
CA ASN A 88 -3.66 2.92 17.07
C ASN A 88 -2.70 2.33 16.02
N PRO A 89 -1.41 2.70 16.06
CA PRO A 89 -0.40 2.21 15.11
C PRO A 89 -0.15 0.69 15.15
N LYS A 90 -0.65 -0.01 16.18
CA LYS A 90 -0.56 -1.49 16.25
C LYS A 90 -1.60 -2.20 15.41
N ILE A 91 -2.62 -1.48 14.92
CA ILE A 91 -3.72 -2.05 14.17
C ILE A 91 -3.57 -1.66 12.68
N PRO A 92 -3.59 -2.62 11.74
CA PRO A 92 -3.58 -2.33 10.31
C PRO A 92 -4.83 -1.55 9.89
N ASP A 93 -4.66 -0.60 8.99
CA ASP A 93 -5.79 0.11 8.36
C ASP A 93 -6.41 -0.78 7.26
N LEU A 94 -7.47 -1.48 7.65
CA LEU A 94 -8.24 -2.34 6.73
C LEU A 94 -8.96 -1.53 5.63
N GLY A 95 -9.27 -0.27 5.87
CA GLY A 95 -9.85 0.61 4.86
C GLY A 95 -8.85 0.86 3.74
N ARG A 96 -7.61 1.16 4.08
CA ARG A 96 -6.51 1.35 3.13
C ARG A 96 -6.19 0.08 2.36
N LEU A 97 -6.13 -1.06 3.05
CA LEU A 97 -5.95 -2.36 2.41
C LEU A 97 -7.12 -2.66 1.46
N GLY A 98 -8.37 -2.46 1.87
CA GLY A 98 -9.55 -2.68 1.03
C GLY A 98 -9.57 -1.78 -0.21
N LYS A 99 -9.17 -0.51 -0.08
CA LYS A 99 -8.99 0.41 -1.22
C LYS A 99 -7.94 -0.12 -2.20
N PHE A 100 -6.82 -0.65 -1.70
CA PHE A 100 -5.80 -1.30 -2.52
C PHE A 100 -6.34 -2.54 -3.24
N LEU A 101 -7.06 -3.43 -2.56
CA LEU A 101 -7.64 -4.64 -3.14
C LEU A 101 -8.63 -4.35 -4.28
N LEU A 102 -9.29 -3.20 -4.26
CA LEU A 102 -10.16 -2.74 -5.33
C LEU A 102 -9.42 -2.02 -6.46
N SER A 103 -8.18 -1.58 -6.24
CA SER A 103 -7.41 -0.84 -7.24
C SER A 103 -6.84 -1.74 -8.33
N LYS A 104 -6.51 -1.15 -9.48
CA LYS A 104 -5.81 -1.85 -10.58
C LYS A 104 -4.37 -2.24 -10.23
N ARG A 105 -3.81 -1.68 -9.16
CA ARG A 105 -2.47 -2.05 -8.66
C ARG A 105 -2.47 -3.42 -8.00
N CYS A 106 -3.65 -3.88 -7.54
CA CYS A 106 -3.80 -5.21 -7.00
C CYS A 106 -3.96 -6.23 -8.14
N PRO A 107 -3.13 -7.28 -8.18
CA PRO A 107 -3.22 -8.29 -9.23
C PRO A 107 -4.52 -9.10 -9.19
N ILE A 108 -5.16 -9.17 -8.01
CA ILE A 108 -6.39 -9.91 -7.77
C ILE A 108 -7.42 -9.00 -7.12
N GLN A 109 -8.47 -8.67 -7.85
CA GLN A 109 -9.55 -7.81 -7.37
C GLN A 109 -10.70 -8.64 -6.81
N LYS A 110 -10.51 -9.22 -5.62
CA LYS A 110 -11.51 -9.98 -4.86
C LYS A 110 -11.50 -9.58 -3.39
N PRO A 111 -12.57 -9.82 -2.62
CA PRO A 111 -12.51 -9.72 -1.16
C PRO A 111 -11.49 -10.70 -0.61
N LEU A 112 -10.73 -10.29 0.40
CA LEU A 112 -9.67 -11.12 0.97
C LEU A 112 -10.16 -12.50 1.43
N LYS A 113 -11.35 -12.57 2.01
CA LYS A 113 -11.97 -13.84 2.45
C LYS A 113 -12.26 -14.83 1.31
N GLU A 114 -12.48 -14.34 0.09
CA GLU A 114 -12.79 -15.15 -1.08
C GLU A 114 -11.54 -15.55 -1.88
N MET A 115 -10.35 -15.07 -1.45
CA MET A 115 -9.09 -15.37 -2.10
C MET A 115 -8.57 -16.74 -1.71
N THR A 116 -8.08 -17.47 -2.69
CA THR A 116 -7.29 -18.69 -2.44
C THR A 116 -5.90 -18.34 -1.92
N THR A 117 -5.23 -19.31 -1.30
CA THR A 117 -3.86 -19.22 -0.82
C THR A 117 -2.89 -18.64 -1.86
N ASN A 118 -2.97 -19.13 -3.11
CA ASN A 118 -2.12 -18.64 -4.22
C ASN A 118 -2.47 -17.19 -4.62
N GLU A 119 -3.73 -16.79 -4.53
CA GLU A 119 -4.15 -15.43 -4.83
C GLU A 119 -3.64 -14.45 -3.75
N VAL A 120 -3.73 -14.83 -2.47
CA VAL A 120 -3.18 -14.04 -1.37
C VAL A 120 -1.67 -13.86 -1.51
N SER A 121 -0.94 -14.94 -1.89
CA SER A 121 0.51 -14.86 -2.13
C SER A 121 0.86 -13.85 -3.23
N LYS A 122 0.08 -13.76 -4.30
CA LYS A 122 0.28 -12.75 -5.36
C LYS A 122 0.05 -11.32 -4.83
N VAL A 123 -0.94 -11.14 -3.96
CA VAL A 123 -1.19 -9.84 -3.32
C VAL A 123 -0.04 -9.45 -2.40
N ILE A 124 0.47 -10.38 -1.60
CA ILE A 124 1.65 -10.18 -0.75
C ILE A 124 2.86 -9.76 -1.60
N GLY A 125 3.11 -10.45 -2.71
CA GLY A 125 4.18 -10.09 -3.65
C GLY A 125 4.04 -8.68 -4.21
N ALA A 126 2.81 -8.27 -4.55
CA ALA A 126 2.56 -6.90 -5.02
C ALA A 126 2.84 -5.84 -3.94
N LEU A 127 2.48 -6.12 -2.68
CA LEU A 127 2.79 -5.22 -1.56
C LEU A 127 4.30 -5.16 -1.29
N SER A 128 5.02 -6.29 -1.35
CA SER A 128 6.48 -6.34 -1.23
C SER A 128 7.16 -5.48 -2.30
N GLY A 129 6.72 -5.56 -3.55
CA GLY A 129 7.24 -4.69 -4.61
C GLY A 129 6.96 -3.19 -4.39
N ILE A 130 5.89 -2.83 -3.69
CA ILE A 130 5.64 -1.43 -3.29
C ILE A 130 6.62 -1.00 -2.19
N ILE A 131 6.91 -1.89 -1.23
CA ILE A 131 7.88 -1.64 -0.15
C ILE A 131 9.27 -1.43 -0.74
N GLU A 132 9.74 -2.33 -1.61
CA GLU A 132 11.04 -2.24 -2.29
C GLU A 132 11.21 -0.91 -3.02
N LYS A 133 10.23 -0.52 -3.83
CA LYS A 133 10.24 0.77 -4.55
C LYS A 133 10.24 2.00 -3.63
N ARG A 134 9.70 1.88 -2.41
CA ARG A 134 9.81 2.95 -1.41
C ARG A 134 11.22 3.02 -0.83
N CYS A 135 11.80 1.87 -0.48
CA CYS A 135 13.17 1.80 0.02
C CYS A 135 14.17 2.35 -1.01
N GLU A 136 14.01 2.04 -2.29
CA GLU A 136 14.86 2.59 -3.36
C GLU A 136 14.78 4.12 -3.46
N LYS A 137 13.59 4.70 -3.26
CA LYS A 137 13.41 6.17 -3.30
C LYS A 137 13.90 6.89 -2.04
N THR A 138 13.94 6.20 -0.91
CA THR A 138 14.42 6.74 0.37
C THR A 138 15.88 6.44 0.61
N SER A 139 16.48 5.49 -0.10
CA SER A 139 17.92 5.33 -0.14
C SER A 139 18.51 6.56 -0.84
N PRO A 140 19.44 7.30 -0.20
CA PRO A 140 20.16 8.36 -0.89
C PRO A 140 20.77 7.72 -2.15
N SER A 141 20.50 8.32 -3.32
CA SER A 141 21.11 7.90 -4.58
C SER A 141 22.59 7.65 -4.32
N PRO A 142 23.18 6.54 -4.82
CA PRO A 142 24.61 6.39 -4.76
C PRO A 142 25.18 7.63 -5.47
N LEU A 143 25.73 8.54 -4.66
CA LEU A 143 26.34 9.78 -5.12
C LEU A 143 27.25 9.43 -6.30
N GLN A 144 27.00 10.09 -7.40
CA GLN A 144 27.79 9.97 -8.63
C GLN A 144 29.26 9.81 -8.25
N ARG A 145 29.85 8.68 -8.61
CA ARG A 145 31.28 8.43 -8.45
C ARG A 145 32.03 9.53 -9.21
N GLY A 146 32.52 10.51 -8.49
CA GLY A 146 33.23 11.63 -9.11
C GLY A 146 33.68 12.71 -8.15
N ASN A 147 33.06 12.87 -6.97
CA ASN A 147 33.55 13.79 -5.97
C ASN A 147 34.09 13.01 -4.77
N GLU A 148 35.35 13.21 -4.43
CA GLU A 148 35.98 12.67 -3.22
C GLU A 148 35.20 13.18 -2.01
N CYS A 149 34.48 12.27 -1.34
CA CYS A 149 33.77 12.58 -0.11
C CYS A 149 34.81 12.85 0.98
N LYS A 150 34.80 14.02 1.61
CA LYS A 150 35.74 14.40 2.66
C LYS A 150 35.56 13.65 3.98
N HIS A 151 34.44 12.88 4.10
CA HIS A 151 34.10 12.11 5.30
C HIS A 151 34.08 12.93 6.60
N GLU A 152 33.71 14.21 6.52
CA GLU A 152 33.71 15.13 7.68
C GLU A 152 32.58 14.79 8.67
N ARG A 153 31.43 14.35 8.17
CA ARG A 153 30.29 13.98 9.01
C ARG A 153 30.24 12.46 9.22
N GLN A 154 30.50 12.07 10.46
CA GLN A 154 30.56 10.65 10.85
C GLN A 154 29.46 10.31 11.80
N ILE A 155 28.95 9.07 11.73
CA ILE A 155 27.93 8.51 12.62
C ILE A 155 28.30 7.08 13.01
N LEU A 156 28.21 6.78 14.30
CA LEU A 156 28.32 5.43 14.81
C LEU A 156 27.00 4.68 14.57
N ARG A 157 27.08 3.50 14.00
CA ARG A 157 25.90 2.63 13.79
C ARG A 157 26.20 1.24 14.32
N THR A 158 25.21 0.66 14.99
CA THR A 158 25.20 -0.78 15.30
C THR A 158 24.89 -1.54 14.02
N ILE A 159 25.80 -2.44 13.62
CA ILE A 159 25.65 -3.28 12.43
C ILE A 159 24.92 -4.55 12.80
N ASP A 160 25.26 -5.17 13.95
CA ASP A 160 24.66 -6.40 14.46
C ASP A 160 24.77 -6.44 16.00
N GLY A 161 24.05 -7.36 16.64
CA GLY A 161 24.10 -7.50 18.09
C GLY A 161 23.48 -8.84 18.54
N TYR A 162 24.18 -9.54 19.42
CA TYR A 162 23.71 -10.76 20.06
C TYR A 162 23.67 -10.58 21.58
N CYS A 163 22.49 -10.64 22.16
CA CYS A 163 22.25 -10.62 23.62
C CYS A 163 23.00 -9.55 24.40
N THR A 164 24.30 -9.69 24.57
CA THR A 164 25.16 -8.81 25.38
C THR A 164 26.30 -8.14 24.58
N VAL A 165 26.44 -8.46 23.30
CA VAL A 165 27.50 -7.93 22.45
C VAL A 165 26.89 -7.10 21.32
N GLN A 166 27.34 -5.85 21.16
CA GLN A 166 26.99 -4.98 20.05
C GLN A 166 28.19 -4.82 19.14
N ILE A 167 27.95 -4.96 17.84
CA ILE A 167 28.95 -4.71 16.81
C ILE A 167 28.65 -3.35 16.25
N THR A 168 29.58 -2.41 16.40
CA THR A 168 29.43 -1.03 15.93
C THR A 168 30.50 -0.68 14.91
N ALA A 169 30.19 0.22 14.01
CA ALA A 169 31.16 0.84 13.11
C ALA A 169 30.78 2.27 12.80
N VAL A 170 31.78 3.07 12.42
CA VAL A 170 31.60 4.47 12.00
C VAL A 170 31.35 4.53 10.50
N PHE A 171 30.31 5.25 10.12
CA PHE A 171 29.92 5.47 8.73
C PHE A 171 29.93 6.97 8.42
N CYS A 172 30.28 7.32 7.20
CA CYS A 172 30.08 8.68 6.70
C CYS A 172 28.58 8.93 6.47
N GLN A 173 28.06 10.02 7.02
CA GLN A 173 26.65 10.42 6.82
C GLN A 173 26.35 10.81 5.37
N ASP A 174 27.34 11.32 4.65
CA ASP A 174 27.16 11.88 3.30
C ASP A 174 27.18 10.80 2.21
N CYS A 175 28.13 9.84 2.28
CA CYS A 175 28.28 8.80 1.27
C CYS A 175 27.95 7.38 1.75
N GLY A 176 27.69 7.20 3.05
CA GLY A 176 27.36 5.89 3.63
C GLY A 176 28.55 4.91 3.72
N LYS A 177 29.76 5.31 3.36
CA LYS A 177 30.94 4.44 3.42
C LYS A 177 31.31 4.14 4.87
N GLN A 178 31.57 2.86 5.19
CA GLN A 178 32.15 2.46 6.47
C GLN A 178 33.58 2.97 6.56
N LEU A 179 33.92 3.62 7.66
CA LEU A 179 35.18 4.31 7.87
C LEU A 179 36.11 3.59 8.86
N THR A 180 35.54 2.80 9.76
CA THR A 180 36.29 1.97 10.73
C THR A 180 36.01 0.49 10.53
N GLU A 181 36.89 -0.35 11.02
CA GLU A 181 36.61 -1.77 11.20
C GLU A 181 35.55 -1.96 12.29
N GLU A 182 34.99 -3.16 12.37
CA GLU A 182 33.96 -3.50 13.34
C GLU A 182 34.58 -3.55 14.75
N GLU A 183 33.97 -2.82 15.69
CA GLU A 183 34.36 -2.85 17.10
C GLU A 183 33.35 -3.68 17.88
N TRP A 184 33.87 -4.54 18.75
CA TRP A 184 33.09 -5.45 19.59
C TRP A 184 33.04 -4.91 21.00
N GLU A 185 31.86 -4.49 21.45
CA GLU A 185 31.61 -4.11 22.85
C GLU A 185 30.79 -5.23 23.52
N ALA A 186 31.31 -5.73 24.67
CA ALA A 186 30.70 -6.79 25.47
C ALA A 186 30.03 -6.23 26.73
#